data_5a3875662d7504b64e6a2a2f874e5a86
#
_entry.id   5a3875662d7504b64e6a2a2f874e5a86
#
_cell.length_a   1.000
_cell.length_b   1.000
_cell.length_c   1.000
_cell.angle_alpha   90.00
_cell.angle_beta   90.00
_cell.angle_gamma   90.00
#
_symmetry.space_group_name_H-M   'P 1'
#
loop_
_entity.id
_entity.type
_entity.pdbx_description
1 polymer ?
#
loop_
_entity_poly.entity_id
_entity_poly.type
_entity_poly.pdbx_seq_one_letter_code
_entity_poly.pdbx_strand_id
1 'polypeptide(L)'
;PKSESVQIDRCVTYNYAEGVWTTSSLDRTTYIDAGIRDNPYATDYVDNRTPDFPIQGITNTYGATFLYSHENGTDQVNADGTTSIDSFIRSGDYDITNTRDIADLRGDGQFFMSVRRFIPDFKVLQGNSKITLFINDYPNNTATSSPLGPFTVTSTTDKIDTRARGRLVSIKIANDSTGESWRYGTMRLDARPDGRR
;
A
#
# COMPACT_ATOMS: atom_id res chain seq x y z
N PRO A 1 -5.09 -8.35 15.30
CA PRO A 1 -4.54 -7.50 16.35
C PRO A 1 -3.07 -7.77 16.55
N LYS A 2 -2.30 -6.77 16.95
CA LYS A 2 -0.95 -6.97 17.46
C LYS A 2 -1.06 -7.85 18.70
N SER A 3 -0.05 -8.65 19.01
CA SER A 3 -0.11 -9.63 20.11
C SER A 3 -0.40 -9.03 21.49
N GLU A 4 -0.28 -7.72 21.64
CA GLU A 4 -0.51 -6.96 22.88
C GLU A 4 -1.66 -5.97 22.80
N SER A 5 -2.42 -5.97 21.69
CA SER A 5 -3.55 -5.07 21.52
C SER A 5 -4.74 -5.53 22.37
N VAL A 6 -5.21 -4.63 23.23
CA VAL A 6 -6.41 -4.85 24.08
C VAL A 6 -7.70 -4.35 23.42
N GLN A 7 -7.60 -3.74 22.26
CA GLN A 7 -8.73 -3.19 21.50
C GLN A 7 -8.59 -3.49 20.00
N ILE A 8 -9.61 -3.19 19.24
CA ILE A 8 -9.62 -3.38 17.78
C ILE A 8 -8.64 -2.38 17.16
N ASP A 9 -7.63 -2.88 16.44
CA ASP A 9 -6.56 -2.11 15.82
C ASP A 9 -6.47 -2.31 14.30
N ARG A 10 -7.31 -3.16 13.71
CA ARG A 10 -7.32 -3.47 12.28
C ARG A 10 -8.73 -3.54 11.72
N CYS A 11 -8.84 -3.13 10.48
CA CYS A 11 -10.06 -3.16 9.70
C CYS A 11 -9.86 -3.98 8.43
N VAL A 12 -10.90 -4.72 8.04
CA VAL A 12 -10.99 -5.39 6.74
C VAL A 12 -12.22 -4.84 6.05
N THR A 13 -12.04 -4.30 4.87
CA THR A 13 -13.12 -3.71 4.07
C THR A 13 -13.33 -4.51 2.79
N TYR A 14 -14.58 -4.81 2.49
CA TYR A 14 -14.98 -5.45 1.25
C TYR A 14 -15.74 -4.47 0.35
N ASN A 15 -15.17 -4.16 -0.80
CA ASN A 15 -15.85 -3.41 -1.85
C ASN A 15 -16.66 -4.40 -2.70
N TYR A 16 -17.96 -4.45 -2.46
CA TYR A 16 -18.85 -5.39 -3.15
C TYR A 16 -19.08 -5.05 -4.63
N ALA A 17 -18.89 -3.79 -5.03
CA ALA A 17 -19.04 -3.38 -6.42
C ALA A 17 -17.88 -3.86 -7.30
N GLU A 18 -16.68 -3.90 -6.73
CA GLU A 18 -15.45 -4.31 -7.43
C GLU A 18 -14.98 -5.72 -7.04
N GLY A 19 -15.58 -6.31 -6.01
CA GLY A 19 -15.22 -7.63 -5.51
C GLY A 19 -13.84 -7.68 -4.85
N VAL A 20 -13.38 -6.57 -4.26
CA VAL A 20 -12.01 -6.42 -3.74
C VAL A 20 -12.03 -6.31 -2.22
N TRP A 21 -11.07 -6.96 -1.58
CA TRP A 21 -10.80 -6.86 -0.15
C TRP A 21 -9.61 -5.94 0.12
N THR A 22 -9.73 -5.09 1.12
CA THR A 22 -8.64 -4.25 1.61
C THR A 22 -8.47 -4.43 3.12
N THR A 23 -7.26 -4.20 3.60
CA THR A 23 -6.94 -4.23 5.02
C THR A 23 -6.30 -2.91 5.41
N SER A 24 -6.63 -2.41 6.60
CA SER A 24 -6.03 -1.20 7.14
C SER A 24 -5.77 -1.33 8.64
N SER A 25 -4.84 -0.55 9.14
CA SER A 25 -4.71 -0.29 10.57
C SER A 25 -5.69 0.82 10.92
N LEU A 26 -6.61 0.54 11.82
CA LEU A 26 -7.65 1.49 12.22
C LEU A 26 -8.04 1.21 13.66
N ASP A 27 -7.52 2.02 14.56
CA ASP A 27 -7.83 1.97 15.98
C ASP A 27 -9.10 2.77 16.23
N ARG A 28 -10.24 2.09 16.33
CA ARG A 28 -11.53 2.72 16.59
C ARG A 28 -12.37 1.84 17.51
N THR A 29 -12.92 2.43 18.53
CA THR A 29 -13.78 1.74 19.51
C THR A 29 -15.21 1.63 19.05
N THR A 30 -15.72 2.66 18.36
CA THR A 30 -17.06 2.67 17.77
C THR A 30 -17.03 3.32 16.40
N TYR A 31 -18.00 2.96 15.57
CA TYR A 31 -18.15 3.47 14.21
C TYR A 31 -19.64 3.67 13.90
N ILE A 32 -19.97 4.76 13.25
CA ILE A 32 -21.30 5.03 12.71
C ILE A 32 -21.20 5.49 11.27
N ASP A 33 -22.01 4.89 10.42
CA ASP A 33 -22.09 5.26 9.01
C ASP A 33 -22.57 6.69 8.81
N ALA A 34 -22.32 7.25 7.63
CA ALA A 34 -22.70 8.63 7.27
C ALA A 34 -24.19 8.89 7.50
N GLY A 35 -25.08 7.98 7.07
CA GLY A 35 -26.52 8.17 7.15
C GLY A 35 -26.95 9.45 6.44
N ILE A 36 -27.43 10.43 7.22
CA ILE A 36 -27.81 11.75 6.72
C ILE A 36 -26.69 12.78 6.79
N ARG A 37 -25.50 12.37 7.28
CA ARG A 37 -24.31 13.22 7.39
C ARG A 37 -23.46 13.08 6.14
N ASP A 38 -22.55 14.02 5.92
CA ASP A 38 -21.67 13.98 4.77
C ASP A 38 -20.62 12.87 4.88
N ASN A 39 -20.19 12.55 6.11
CA ASN A 39 -19.10 11.59 6.36
C ASN A 39 -19.46 10.64 7.52
N PRO A 40 -18.87 9.45 7.56
CA PRO A 40 -18.92 8.56 8.72
C PRO A 40 -18.13 9.13 9.91
N TYR A 41 -18.52 8.74 11.11
CA TYR A 41 -17.84 9.12 12.34
C TYR A 41 -17.42 7.90 13.14
N ALA A 42 -16.27 8.02 13.79
CA ALA A 42 -15.80 7.00 14.70
C ALA A 42 -15.13 7.61 15.94
N THR A 43 -15.13 6.88 17.02
CA THR A 43 -14.42 7.27 18.24
C THR A 43 -13.20 6.41 18.45
N ASP A 44 -12.22 6.98 19.13
CA ASP A 44 -11.05 6.28 19.60
C ASP A 44 -10.79 6.61 21.06
N TYR A 45 -10.13 5.69 21.75
CA TYR A 45 -9.67 5.87 23.11
C TYR A 45 -8.16 5.68 23.18
N VAL A 46 -7.44 6.73 23.54
CA VAL A 46 -6.01 6.70 23.75
C VAL A 46 -5.71 6.62 25.25
N ASP A 47 -5.07 5.53 25.65
CA ASP A 47 -4.63 5.36 27.04
C ASP A 47 -3.32 6.12 27.27
N ASN A 48 -3.38 7.24 27.96
CA ASN A 48 -2.21 8.06 28.30
C ASN A 48 -1.23 7.38 29.27
N ARG A 49 -1.57 6.20 29.80
CA ARG A 49 -0.69 5.43 30.68
C ARG A 49 0.40 4.69 29.90
N THR A 50 0.30 4.62 28.57
CA THR A 50 1.34 4.05 27.73
C THR A 50 2.33 5.13 27.30
N PRO A 51 3.65 4.91 27.48
CA PRO A 51 4.67 5.92 27.18
C PRO A 51 4.80 6.27 25.67
N ASP A 52 4.14 5.53 24.81
CA ASP A 52 4.31 5.65 23.35
C ASP A 52 3.48 6.78 22.70
N PHE A 53 2.56 7.41 23.44
CA PHE A 53 1.77 8.52 22.94
C PHE A 53 1.62 9.63 23.98
N PRO A 54 2.68 10.42 24.25
CA PRO A 54 2.53 11.65 25.01
C PRO A 54 1.76 12.64 24.13
N ILE A 55 0.47 12.83 24.40
CA ILE A 55 -0.29 13.95 23.85
C ILE A 55 0.24 15.21 24.53
N GLN A 56 1.01 16.02 23.79
CA GLN A 56 1.57 17.25 24.34
C GLN A 56 0.43 18.16 24.82
N GLY A 57 0.48 18.51 26.10
CA GLY A 57 -0.44 19.45 26.72
C GLY A 57 -1.65 18.84 27.42
N ILE A 58 -1.87 17.53 27.36
CA ILE A 58 -2.92 16.88 28.13
C ILE A 58 -2.28 16.20 29.36
N THR A 59 -2.36 16.85 30.49
CA THR A 59 -1.90 16.33 31.80
C THR A 59 -2.94 15.41 32.47
N ASN A 60 -3.83 14.77 31.69
CA ASN A 60 -4.83 13.89 32.25
C ASN A 60 -4.23 12.52 32.58
N THR A 61 -4.41 12.10 33.81
CA THR A 61 -4.06 10.76 34.32
C THR A 61 -4.97 9.66 33.74
N TYR A 62 -5.98 10.05 32.97
CA TYR A 62 -7.00 9.19 32.35
C TYR A 62 -6.90 9.32 30.84
N GLY A 63 -7.20 8.26 30.13
CA GLY A 63 -7.18 8.25 28.66
C GLY A 63 -8.06 9.34 28.04
N ALA A 64 -7.75 9.72 26.82
CA ALA A 64 -8.52 10.68 26.04
C ALA A 64 -9.37 9.97 24.98
N THR A 65 -10.60 10.49 24.77
CA THR A 65 -11.48 10.00 23.70
C THR A 65 -11.53 11.06 22.61
N PHE A 66 -11.33 10.63 21.36
CA PHE A 66 -11.39 11.48 20.18
C PHE A 66 -12.55 11.07 19.29
N LEU A 67 -13.17 12.05 18.65
CA LEU A 67 -14.15 11.85 17.59
C LEU A 67 -13.52 12.20 16.26
N TYR A 68 -13.49 11.23 15.33
CA TYR A 68 -12.95 11.40 13.99
C TYR A 68 -14.05 11.43 12.94
N SER A 69 -13.91 12.33 11.97
CA SER A 69 -14.66 12.30 10.71
C SER A 69 -13.85 11.48 9.71
N HIS A 70 -14.41 10.37 9.22
CA HIS A 70 -13.81 9.51 8.24
C HIS A 70 -14.14 9.93 6.82
N GLU A 71 -13.38 9.42 5.83
CA GLU A 71 -13.57 9.68 4.40
C GLU A 71 -13.52 11.17 4.06
N ASN A 72 -12.74 11.93 4.80
CA ASN A 72 -12.58 13.37 4.66
C ASN A 72 -11.12 13.72 4.44
N GLY A 73 -10.76 13.98 3.17
CA GLY A 73 -9.37 14.31 2.79
C GLY A 73 -8.48 13.09 2.58
N THR A 74 -7.17 13.37 2.49
CA THR A 74 -6.12 12.38 2.17
C THR A 74 -5.18 12.10 3.34
N ASP A 75 -5.30 12.88 4.41
CA ASP A 75 -4.41 12.84 5.55
C ASP A 75 -5.19 12.65 6.85
N GLN A 76 -4.50 12.14 7.84
CA GLN A 76 -5.02 12.08 9.19
C GLN A 76 -4.72 13.41 9.91
N VAL A 77 -5.77 14.12 10.33
CA VAL A 77 -5.65 15.35 11.10
C VAL A 77 -5.94 15.05 12.56
N ASN A 78 -4.95 15.25 13.41
CA ASN A 78 -5.02 15.08 14.86
C ASN A 78 -4.80 16.43 15.57
N ALA A 79 -4.99 16.46 16.89
CA ALA A 79 -4.69 17.64 17.70
C ALA A 79 -3.22 18.09 17.59
N ASP A 80 -2.32 17.17 17.35
CA ASP A 80 -0.86 17.39 17.25
C ASP A 80 -0.40 17.78 15.83
N GLY A 81 -1.29 17.73 14.84
CA GLY A 81 -0.98 18.10 13.47
C GLY A 81 -1.55 17.15 12.42
N THR A 82 -1.05 17.29 11.21
CA THR A 82 -1.45 16.47 10.06
C THR A 82 -0.38 15.43 9.78
N THR A 83 -0.77 14.16 9.69
CA THR A 83 0.09 13.03 9.35
C THR A 83 -0.41 12.34 8.10
N SER A 84 0.50 11.74 7.33
CA SER A 84 0.13 10.97 6.15
C SER A 84 -0.70 9.73 6.51
N ILE A 85 -1.62 9.39 5.64
CA ILE A 85 -2.23 8.06 5.63
C ILE A 85 -1.42 7.22 4.65
N ASP A 86 -0.53 6.37 5.17
CA ASP A 86 0.31 5.51 4.35
C ASP A 86 -0.56 4.47 3.65
N SER A 87 -0.57 4.52 2.33
CA SER A 87 -1.31 3.54 1.54
C SER A 87 -0.39 2.82 0.56
N PHE A 88 -0.69 1.57 0.30
CA PHE A 88 0.05 0.81 -0.70
C PHE A 88 -0.80 -0.28 -1.35
N ILE A 89 -0.39 -0.63 -2.56
CA ILE A 89 -0.79 -1.85 -3.25
C ILE A 89 0.47 -2.63 -3.64
N ARG A 90 0.46 -3.94 -3.44
CA ARG A 90 1.52 -4.82 -3.91
C ARG A 90 0.91 -5.92 -4.76
N SER A 91 1.46 -6.13 -5.95
CA SER A 91 1.05 -7.22 -6.81
C SER A 91 1.52 -8.58 -6.28
N GLY A 92 0.90 -9.66 -6.72
CA GLY A 92 1.52 -10.98 -6.70
C GLY A 92 2.79 -11.00 -7.55
N ASP A 93 3.49 -12.11 -7.49
CA ASP A 93 4.68 -12.33 -8.31
C ASP A 93 4.26 -12.63 -9.76
N TYR A 94 4.87 -11.91 -10.69
CA TYR A 94 4.75 -12.15 -12.14
C TYR A 94 5.96 -12.93 -12.63
N ASP A 95 5.72 -13.86 -13.53
CA ASP A 95 6.77 -14.53 -14.28
C ASP A 95 6.50 -14.44 -15.79
N ILE A 96 7.51 -14.72 -16.59
CA ILE A 96 7.37 -14.84 -18.05
C ILE A 96 7.17 -16.30 -18.39
N THR A 97 5.96 -16.62 -18.87
CA THR A 97 5.70 -17.90 -19.51
C THR A 97 6.02 -17.85 -20.99
N ASN A 98 6.63 -18.91 -21.50
CA ASN A 98 6.85 -19.09 -22.92
C ASN A 98 5.76 -19.97 -23.57
N THR A 99 4.58 -20.05 -22.98
CA THR A 99 3.49 -20.84 -23.55
C THR A 99 2.77 -20.04 -24.64
N ARG A 100 2.71 -20.63 -25.83
CA ARG A 100 1.89 -20.13 -26.92
C ARG A 100 0.39 -20.33 -26.66
N ASP A 101 0.02 -21.09 -25.65
CA ASP A 101 -1.35 -21.39 -25.28
C ASP A 101 -1.83 -20.41 -24.19
N ILE A 102 -2.72 -19.52 -24.61
CA ILE A 102 -3.36 -18.52 -23.76
C ILE A 102 -4.20 -19.15 -22.63
N ALA A 103 -4.47 -20.45 -22.70
CA ALA A 103 -5.27 -21.17 -21.71
C ALA A 103 -4.50 -21.46 -20.39
N ASP A 104 -3.18 -21.43 -20.39
CA ASP A 104 -2.37 -21.69 -19.20
C ASP A 104 -1.59 -20.43 -18.81
N LEU A 105 -2.30 -19.51 -18.15
CA LEU A 105 -1.74 -18.26 -17.62
C LEU A 105 -0.81 -18.47 -16.42
N ARG A 106 -0.50 -19.70 -16.08
CA ARG A 106 0.43 -20.02 -15.00
C ARG A 106 1.84 -20.07 -15.53
N GLY A 107 2.67 -19.19 -15.00
CA GLY A 107 4.09 -19.22 -15.27
C GLY A 107 4.73 -20.55 -14.85
N ASP A 108 5.61 -21.09 -15.68
CA ASP A 108 6.37 -22.29 -15.36
C ASP A 108 7.65 -22.02 -14.54
N GLY A 109 7.97 -20.73 -14.32
CA GLY A 109 9.12 -20.28 -13.54
C GLY A 109 10.48 -20.68 -14.11
N GLN A 110 10.54 -21.19 -15.36
CA GLN A 110 11.79 -21.71 -15.94
C GLN A 110 12.68 -20.59 -16.50
N PHE A 111 12.10 -19.44 -16.83
CA PHE A 111 12.82 -18.36 -17.48
C PHE A 111 13.20 -17.27 -16.49
N PHE A 112 14.42 -16.76 -16.66
CA PHE A 112 14.76 -15.45 -16.12
C PHE A 112 14.09 -14.36 -16.94
N MET A 113 13.63 -13.33 -16.26
CA MET A 113 13.04 -12.14 -16.82
C MET A 113 13.98 -10.96 -16.58
N SER A 114 14.27 -10.20 -17.64
CA SER A 114 14.94 -8.91 -17.54
C SER A 114 13.92 -7.79 -17.67
N VAL A 115 13.70 -7.03 -16.60
CA VAL A 115 12.84 -5.84 -16.60
C VAL A 115 13.71 -4.63 -16.87
N ARG A 116 13.48 -3.97 -18.01
CA ARG A 116 14.27 -2.83 -18.47
C ARG A 116 13.59 -1.50 -18.15
N ARG A 117 12.27 -1.52 -18.13
CA ARG A 117 11.50 -0.29 -17.97
C ARG A 117 10.15 -0.57 -17.33
N PHE A 118 9.75 0.36 -16.50
CA PHE A 118 8.41 0.48 -15.98
C PHE A 118 7.81 1.82 -16.45
N ILE A 119 6.60 1.79 -16.98
CA ILE A 119 5.85 2.98 -17.38
C ILE A 119 4.70 3.14 -16.39
N PRO A 120 4.75 4.14 -15.50
CA PRO A 120 3.67 4.38 -14.55
C PRO A 120 2.43 4.89 -15.30
N ASP A 121 1.27 4.38 -14.93
CA ASP A 121 -0.01 4.81 -15.48
C ASP A 121 -0.92 5.22 -14.32
N PHE A 122 -0.87 6.49 -13.96
CA PHE A 122 -1.73 7.07 -12.93
C PHE A 122 -2.84 7.89 -13.58
N LYS A 123 -4.10 7.55 -13.27
CA LYS A 123 -5.25 8.37 -13.67
C LYS A 123 -5.33 9.67 -12.87
N VAL A 124 -4.93 9.60 -11.61
CA VAL A 124 -4.81 10.72 -10.69
C VAL A 124 -3.52 10.52 -9.92
N LEU A 125 -2.70 11.54 -9.84
CA LEU A 125 -1.53 11.61 -8.98
C LEU A 125 -1.44 13.02 -8.41
N GLN A 126 -1.70 13.15 -7.13
CA GLN A 126 -1.49 14.36 -6.36
C GLN A 126 -0.29 14.13 -5.46
N GLY A 127 0.68 15.04 -5.52
CA GLY A 127 1.97 14.81 -4.87
C GLY A 127 2.80 13.75 -5.60
N ASN A 128 3.47 12.90 -4.86
CA ASN A 128 4.35 11.86 -5.38
C ASN A 128 3.81 10.47 -5.03
N SER A 129 4.29 9.48 -5.77
CA SER A 129 4.12 8.07 -5.42
C SER A 129 5.47 7.37 -5.47
N LYS A 130 5.61 6.28 -4.73
CA LYS A 130 6.84 5.49 -4.67
C LYS A 130 6.60 4.11 -5.25
N ILE A 131 7.43 3.72 -6.20
CA ILE A 131 7.37 2.39 -6.83
C ILE A 131 8.59 1.59 -6.42
N THR A 132 8.37 0.38 -5.92
CA THR A 132 9.42 -0.57 -5.56
C THR A 132 9.18 -1.87 -6.29
N LEU A 133 10.23 -2.39 -6.94
CA LEU A 133 10.24 -3.70 -7.58
C LEU A 133 10.91 -4.70 -6.64
N PHE A 134 10.25 -5.83 -6.40
CA PHE A 134 10.82 -6.96 -5.66
C PHE A 134 11.13 -8.07 -6.66
N ILE A 135 12.34 -8.57 -6.60
CA ILE A 135 12.84 -9.56 -7.55
C ILE A 135 13.19 -10.82 -6.78
N ASN A 136 12.60 -11.93 -7.18
CA ASN A 136 12.79 -13.23 -6.56
C ASN A 136 13.24 -14.25 -7.60
N ASP A 137 14.11 -15.18 -7.21
CA ASP A 137 14.48 -16.33 -8.05
C ASP A 137 13.58 -17.54 -7.78
N TYR A 138 12.95 -17.61 -6.62
CA TYR A 138 12.05 -18.69 -6.21
C TYR A 138 10.89 -18.16 -5.40
N PRO A 139 9.67 -18.76 -5.52
CA PRO A 139 8.47 -18.30 -4.80
C PRO A 139 8.60 -18.31 -3.28
N ASN A 140 9.34 -19.27 -2.74
CA ASN A 140 9.54 -19.43 -1.28
C ASN A 140 10.81 -18.74 -0.77
N ASN A 141 11.43 -17.90 -1.57
CA ASN A 141 12.61 -17.16 -1.12
C ASN A 141 12.20 -16.03 -0.19
N THR A 142 12.04 -16.34 1.09
CA THR A 142 11.72 -15.35 2.12
C THR A 142 12.92 -14.47 2.50
N ALA A 143 14.13 -14.84 2.09
CA ALA A 143 15.35 -14.22 2.59
C ALA A 143 15.87 -13.06 1.74
N THR A 144 15.50 -12.94 0.47
CA THR A 144 16.15 -11.97 -0.42
C THR A 144 15.31 -11.55 -1.61
N SER A 145 14.16 -10.96 -1.38
CA SER A 145 13.71 -10.00 -2.38
C SER A 145 14.62 -8.78 -2.24
N SER A 146 15.60 -8.63 -3.12
CA SER A 146 16.33 -7.37 -3.21
C SER A 146 15.39 -6.32 -3.76
N PRO A 147 14.91 -5.37 -2.94
CA PRO A 147 14.05 -4.32 -3.44
C PRO A 147 14.87 -3.39 -4.32
N LEU A 148 14.37 -3.12 -5.52
CA LEU A 148 14.91 -2.12 -6.41
C LEU A 148 14.04 -0.87 -6.32
N GLY A 149 14.60 0.23 -5.89
CA GLY A 149 13.88 1.45 -5.53
C GLY A 149 13.91 1.72 -4.02
N PRO A 150 13.01 2.53 -3.44
CA PRO A 150 11.85 3.11 -4.10
C PRO A 150 12.20 4.18 -5.15
N PHE A 151 11.50 4.14 -6.28
CA PHE A 151 11.57 5.17 -7.30
C PHE A 151 10.45 6.18 -7.06
N THR A 152 10.80 7.46 -6.97
CA THR A 152 9.79 8.52 -6.86
C THR A 152 9.17 8.80 -8.22
N VAL A 153 7.85 8.77 -8.28
CA VAL A 153 7.04 9.09 -9.45
C VAL A 153 6.29 10.38 -9.19
N THR A 154 6.41 11.31 -10.11
CA THR A 154 5.69 12.57 -10.13
C THR A 154 4.72 12.61 -11.31
N SER A 155 3.87 13.62 -11.40
CA SER A 155 2.96 13.83 -12.53
C SER A 155 3.68 14.01 -13.88
N THR A 156 4.98 14.27 -13.86
CA THR A 156 5.84 14.46 -15.05
C THR A 156 6.73 13.26 -15.35
N THR A 157 6.63 12.18 -14.59
CA THR A 157 7.44 10.99 -14.78
C THR A 157 6.86 10.12 -15.90
N ASP A 158 7.51 10.09 -17.06
CA ASP A 158 7.07 9.29 -18.21
C ASP A 158 7.43 7.81 -18.05
N LYS A 159 8.60 7.53 -17.50
CA LYS A 159 9.15 6.18 -17.40
C LYS A 159 10.18 6.06 -16.29
N ILE A 160 10.37 4.84 -15.82
CA ILE A 160 11.44 4.46 -14.90
C ILE A 160 12.28 3.38 -15.60
N ASP A 161 13.53 3.70 -15.94
CA ASP A 161 14.44 2.72 -16.49
C ASP A 161 15.08 1.91 -15.36
N THR A 162 15.08 0.57 -15.51
CA THR A 162 15.57 -0.38 -14.51
C THR A 162 16.50 -1.40 -15.13
N ARG A 163 17.19 -2.17 -14.28
CA ARG A 163 18.00 -3.33 -14.69
C ARG A 163 17.74 -4.48 -13.72
N ALA A 164 16.48 -4.85 -13.63
CA ALA A 164 16.06 -5.94 -12.78
C ALA A 164 16.14 -7.27 -13.52
N ARG A 165 16.71 -8.30 -12.90
CA ARG A 165 16.79 -9.65 -13.43
C ARG A 165 16.45 -10.66 -12.34
N GLY A 166 15.47 -11.49 -12.60
CA GLY A 166 15.03 -12.57 -11.71
C GLY A 166 13.99 -13.43 -12.41
N ARG A 167 13.50 -14.45 -11.75
CA ARG A 167 12.42 -15.30 -12.28
C ARG A 167 11.05 -14.71 -12.01
N LEU A 168 10.91 -14.06 -10.86
CA LEU A 168 9.66 -13.49 -10.36
C LEU A 168 9.87 -12.02 -10.07
N VAL A 169 8.88 -11.21 -10.40
CA VAL A 169 8.86 -9.78 -10.10
C VAL A 169 7.52 -9.40 -9.50
N SER A 170 7.53 -8.73 -8.36
CA SER A 170 6.35 -8.06 -7.84
C SER A 170 6.60 -6.57 -7.67
N ILE A 171 5.53 -5.79 -7.73
CA ILE A 171 5.58 -4.33 -7.72
C ILE A 171 4.78 -3.83 -6.55
N LYS A 172 5.37 -2.94 -5.77
CA LYS A 172 4.69 -2.18 -4.73
C LYS A 172 4.60 -0.72 -5.17
N ILE A 173 3.39 -0.16 -5.09
CA ILE A 173 3.11 1.26 -5.25
C ILE A 173 2.65 1.77 -3.91
N ALA A 174 3.22 2.86 -3.43
CA ALA A 174 2.93 3.41 -2.12
C ALA A 174 3.03 4.94 -2.10
N ASN A 175 2.40 5.53 -1.10
CA ASN A 175 2.68 6.90 -0.66
C ASN A 175 2.98 6.90 0.83
N ASP A 176 3.67 7.92 1.33
CA ASP A 176 4.07 8.06 2.73
C ASP A 176 4.22 9.53 3.17
N SER A 177 3.75 10.46 2.38
CA SER A 177 3.83 11.89 2.68
C SER A 177 2.45 12.54 2.70
N THR A 178 2.33 13.63 3.45
CA THR A 178 1.08 14.37 3.55
C THR A 178 0.65 15.00 2.22
N GLY A 179 -0.65 15.06 1.98
CA GLY A 179 -1.23 15.62 0.76
C GLY A 179 -1.07 14.74 -0.48
N GLU A 180 -0.59 13.50 -0.33
CA GLU A 180 -0.44 12.57 -1.44
C GLU A 180 -1.69 11.73 -1.64
N SER A 181 -2.13 11.63 -2.89
CA SER A 181 -3.20 10.71 -3.29
C SER A 181 -2.96 10.18 -4.70
N TRP A 182 -3.39 8.95 -4.95
CA TRP A 182 -3.19 8.35 -6.26
C TRP A 182 -4.34 7.41 -6.65
N ARG A 183 -4.60 7.37 -7.94
CA ARG A 183 -5.44 6.37 -8.58
C ARG A 183 -4.65 5.71 -9.69
N TYR A 184 -4.28 4.47 -9.46
CA TYR A 184 -3.45 3.72 -10.38
C TYR A 184 -4.29 3.13 -11.52
N GLY A 185 -3.73 3.15 -12.72
CA GLY A 185 -4.32 2.55 -13.91
C GLY A 185 -3.72 1.18 -14.22
N THR A 186 -3.32 0.98 -15.46
CA THR A 186 -2.77 -0.29 -15.93
C THR A 186 -1.26 -0.28 -15.85
N MET A 187 -0.69 -1.34 -15.28
CA MET A 187 0.75 -1.53 -15.24
C MET A 187 1.30 -1.84 -16.62
N ARG A 188 2.40 -1.17 -17.00
CA ARG A 188 3.14 -1.43 -18.23
C ARG A 188 4.60 -1.70 -17.92
N LEU A 189 5.05 -2.90 -18.24
CA LEU A 189 6.43 -3.35 -18.05
C LEU A 189 7.04 -3.69 -19.40
N ASP A 190 8.25 -3.19 -19.67
CA ASP A 190 9.13 -3.72 -20.71
C ASP A 190 9.97 -4.84 -20.07
N ALA A 191 9.47 -6.06 -20.19
CA ALA A 191 10.10 -7.26 -19.67
C ALA A 191 10.39 -8.23 -20.80
N ARG A 192 11.56 -8.86 -20.76
CA ARG A 192 12.01 -9.81 -21.78
C ARG A 192 12.56 -11.09 -21.16
N PRO A 193 12.36 -12.25 -21.80
CA PRO A 193 13.05 -13.47 -21.39
C PRO A 193 14.58 -13.30 -21.49
N ASP A 194 15.29 -13.75 -20.47
CA ASP A 194 16.76 -13.62 -20.34
C ASP A 194 17.41 -14.96 -19.97
N GLY A 195 17.05 -15.99 -20.70
CA GLY A 195 17.63 -17.32 -20.61
C GLY A 195 16.94 -18.26 -19.62
N ARG A 196 17.35 -19.50 -19.69
CA ARG A 196 17.01 -20.59 -18.77
C ARG A 196 18.24 -21.00 -17.99
N ARG A 197 18.09 -21.35 -16.76
CA ARG A 197 19.06 -22.09 -15.95
C ARG A 197 18.35 -23.10 -15.07
#